data_e1f775e13dc674cee9d76d5d1d8c6728
#
_entry.id   e1f775e13dc674cee9d76d5d1d8c6728
#
_cell.length_a   1.000
_cell.length_b   1.000
_cell.length_c   1.000
_cell.angle_alpha   90.00
_cell.angle_beta   90.00
_cell.angle_gamma   90.00
#
_symmetry.space_group_name_H-M   'P 1'
#
loop_
_entity.id
_entity.type
_entity.pdbx_description
1 polymer ?
#
loop_
_entity_poly.entity_id
_entity_poly.type
_entity_poly.pdbx_seq_one_letter_code
_entity_poly.pdbx_strand_id
1 'polypeptide(L)'
;ENATLTVIELKDKVYPFFVNICYKAWQDADVIETWTEIRHEEKKPVQLQQFASAYLPVRRGNVWLSHLSGAWANEGQLCQEALQPGMKVIKNTDGVRNSQSAHAEVMFSLDGKPQENTGRVIGAALCYSGNYKLRIDTQEDDWHHFLAGINEENSWYNLKKEEVFRTPALALTYSDEGMSGCSRKFHQWARLHKLANGNTPRKILLNSWEGVYFDINEQGMDQMMGDIAAMGGELFVMDDGWFGDKYPRKNDSYALGDWTVDKTKLPGGLQSLLDNARKHGIRFGIWLEPEMANTKSELYEKHPEWIIKAPEREVVCARGGTQVVLDLSNPQVQDFIVQTVDELMNSYPDIDYIKWDANMSIITQGSQYLTKDNQSHLNIEYHRGFENVCRRIRASYPQLTIQACASGGGRVNYGVLPYFDEFWTSDNTDALQRIYIQWGTSYFFPAIGMGAHISASPNHQTSRSVPLKFRIDVA
;
A
#
# COMPACT_ATOMS: atom_id res chain seq x y z
N GLU A 1 21.62 -8.66 -11.01
CA GLU A 1 20.20 -8.57 -11.41
C GLU A 1 20.07 -9.01 -12.87
N ASN A 2 19.10 -9.87 -13.18
CA ASN A 2 18.80 -10.30 -14.56
C ASN A 2 17.97 -9.22 -15.29
N ALA A 3 18.46 -7.98 -15.30
CA ALA A 3 17.77 -6.86 -15.93
C ALA A 3 18.73 -5.99 -16.74
N THR A 4 18.23 -5.51 -17.87
CA THR A 4 18.96 -4.57 -18.73
C THR A 4 18.34 -3.18 -18.63
N LEU A 5 19.13 -2.18 -18.31
CA LEU A 5 18.74 -0.77 -18.27
C LEU A 5 19.14 -0.07 -19.58
N THR A 6 18.17 0.56 -20.22
CA THR A 6 18.36 1.46 -21.37
C THR A 6 17.88 2.85 -21.01
N VAL A 7 18.70 3.86 -21.28
CA VAL A 7 18.37 5.28 -21.04
C VAL A 7 18.42 6.04 -22.35
N ILE A 8 17.36 6.75 -22.66
CA ILE A 8 17.29 7.66 -23.81
C ILE A 8 17.37 9.09 -23.26
N GLU A 9 18.48 9.76 -23.51
CA GLU A 9 18.72 11.13 -23.06
C GLU A 9 18.18 12.13 -24.10
N LEU A 10 17.29 13.00 -23.65
CA LEU A 10 16.71 14.07 -24.45
C LEU A 10 17.10 15.42 -23.87
N LYS A 11 17.35 16.39 -24.75
CA LYS A 11 17.62 17.77 -24.39
C LYS A 11 16.75 18.72 -25.22
N ASP A 12 16.15 19.70 -24.57
CA ASP A 12 15.50 20.79 -25.29
C ASP A 12 16.51 21.58 -26.11
N LYS A 13 16.12 22.02 -27.34
CA LYS A 13 17.03 22.72 -28.23
C LYS A 13 17.30 24.17 -27.84
N VAL A 14 16.42 24.76 -27.06
CA VAL A 14 16.44 26.19 -26.68
C VAL A 14 16.76 26.37 -25.21
N TYR A 15 16.11 25.58 -24.34
CA TYR A 15 16.26 25.69 -22.90
C TYR A 15 17.20 24.64 -22.33
N PRO A 16 17.92 24.93 -21.23
CA PRO A 16 18.74 23.95 -20.54
C PRO A 16 17.89 22.97 -19.74
N PHE A 17 17.02 22.25 -20.42
CA PHE A 17 16.05 21.29 -19.87
C PHE A 17 16.33 19.91 -20.45
N PHE A 18 16.38 18.89 -19.58
CA PHE A 18 16.80 17.53 -19.91
C PHE A 18 15.77 16.53 -19.40
N VAL A 19 15.51 15.51 -20.19
CA VAL A 19 14.63 14.41 -19.85
C VAL A 19 15.27 13.10 -20.23
N ASN A 20 15.42 12.20 -19.27
CA ASN A 20 15.81 10.83 -19.50
C ASN A 20 14.55 9.95 -19.51
N ILE A 21 14.37 9.16 -20.57
CA ILE A 21 13.37 8.09 -20.61
C ILE A 21 14.11 6.79 -20.33
N CYS A 22 13.76 6.15 -19.22
CA CYS A 22 14.45 4.97 -18.73
C CYS A 22 13.58 3.72 -18.95
N TYR A 23 14.22 2.63 -19.42
CA TYR A 23 13.61 1.33 -19.58
C TYR A 23 14.46 0.27 -18.87
N LYS A 24 13.85 -0.49 -17.94
CA LYS A 24 14.50 -1.63 -17.29
C LYS A 24 13.76 -2.90 -17.67
N ALA A 25 14.37 -3.73 -18.49
CA ALA A 25 13.81 -4.99 -18.97
C ALA A 25 14.20 -6.16 -18.05
N TRP A 26 13.21 -6.81 -17.46
CA TRP A 26 13.35 -8.03 -16.66
C TRP A 26 13.11 -9.24 -17.56
N GLN A 27 14.20 -9.83 -18.06
CA GLN A 27 14.15 -10.88 -19.09
C GLN A 27 13.54 -12.19 -18.58
N ASP A 28 13.73 -12.49 -17.29
CA ASP A 28 13.22 -13.70 -16.63
C ASP A 28 11.73 -13.65 -16.28
N ALA A 29 11.10 -12.47 -16.43
CA ALA A 29 9.69 -12.27 -16.12
C ALA A 29 8.86 -11.64 -17.26
N ASP A 30 9.48 -11.31 -18.40
CA ASP A 30 8.86 -10.61 -19.53
C ASP A 30 8.16 -9.29 -19.11
N VAL A 31 8.80 -8.51 -18.25
CA VAL A 31 8.29 -7.22 -17.76
C VAL A 31 9.31 -6.12 -18.06
N ILE A 32 8.81 -4.98 -18.49
CA ILE A 32 9.61 -3.75 -18.70
C ILE A 32 9.09 -2.68 -17.76
N GLU A 33 9.94 -2.17 -16.87
CA GLU A 33 9.67 -0.95 -16.12
C GLU A 33 10.13 0.26 -16.93
N THR A 34 9.33 1.31 -16.97
CA THR A 34 9.69 2.59 -17.61
C THR A 34 9.36 3.75 -16.70
N TRP A 35 10.28 4.73 -16.65
CA TRP A 35 10.08 5.97 -15.89
C TRP A 35 10.78 7.14 -16.58
N THR A 36 10.47 8.34 -16.12
CA THR A 36 11.05 9.57 -16.63
C THR A 36 11.86 10.27 -15.53
N GLU A 37 13.04 10.78 -15.88
CA GLU A 37 13.86 11.64 -15.03
C GLU A 37 13.96 13.02 -15.68
N ILE A 38 13.60 14.07 -14.92
CA ILE A 38 13.53 15.45 -15.39
C ILE A 38 14.52 16.28 -14.58
N ARG A 39 15.36 17.05 -15.28
CA ARG A 39 16.28 18.02 -14.66
C ARG A 39 16.43 19.26 -15.53
N HIS A 40 16.89 20.35 -14.95
CA HIS A 40 17.21 21.58 -15.65
C HIS A 40 18.41 22.31 -15.04
N GLU A 41 18.98 23.24 -15.81
CA GLU A 41 20.09 24.11 -15.38
C GLU A 41 19.69 25.59 -15.38
N GLU A 42 18.38 25.90 -15.37
CA GLU A 42 17.88 27.27 -15.23
C GLU A 42 18.31 27.87 -13.89
N LYS A 43 18.48 29.20 -13.83
CA LYS A 43 18.93 29.91 -12.62
C LYS A 43 17.88 29.87 -11.49
N LYS A 44 16.60 29.78 -11.84
CA LYS A 44 15.47 29.74 -10.89
C LYS A 44 14.80 28.38 -10.95
N PRO A 45 14.09 27.97 -9.90
CA PRO A 45 13.29 26.76 -9.92
C PRO A 45 12.28 26.79 -11.10
N VAL A 46 12.06 25.62 -11.71
CA VAL A 46 11.07 25.40 -12.75
C VAL A 46 9.89 24.64 -12.17
N GLN A 47 8.68 25.11 -12.42
CA GLN A 47 7.48 24.44 -11.93
C GLN A 47 7.04 23.35 -12.92
N LEU A 48 7.05 22.10 -12.47
CA LEU A 48 6.51 20.96 -13.18
C LEU A 48 4.99 20.88 -12.87
N GLN A 49 4.15 21.15 -13.85
CA GLN A 49 2.69 21.14 -13.70
C GLN A 49 2.05 19.87 -14.26
N GLN A 50 2.66 19.31 -15.31
CA GLN A 50 2.25 18.04 -15.91
C GLN A 50 3.48 17.19 -16.21
N PHE A 51 3.44 15.97 -15.79
CA PHE A 51 4.49 14.98 -16.01
C PHE A 51 3.89 13.58 -15.93
N ALA A 52 4.51 12.61 -16.59
CA ALA A 52 4.06 11.23 -16.60
C ALA A 52 5.27 10.29 -16.46
N SER A 53 5.04 9.11 -15.90
CA SER A 53 6.02 8.04 -15.87
C SER A 53 6.26 7.48 -17.26
N ALA A 54 5.17 7.31 -18.03
CA ALA A 54 5.22 6.76 -19.37
C ALA A 54 4.03 7.22 -20.20
N TYR A 55 4.24 7.16 -21.50
CA TYR A 55 3.23 7.27 -22.55
C TYR A 55 3.25 6.00 -23.39
N LEU A 56 2.10 5.36 -23.56
CA LEU A 56 1.92 4.17 -24.38
C LEU A 56 0.76 4.39 -25.37
N PRO A 57 1.03 4.48 -26.69
CA PRO A 57 -0.02 4.48 -27.70
C PRO A 57 -0.53 3.04 -27.91
N VAL A 58 -1.81 2.81 -27.67
CA VAL A 58 -2.50 1.56 -27.96
C VAL A 58 -3.34 1.75 -29.23
N ARG A 59 -3.13 0.92 -30.26
CA ARG A 59 -3.83 1.08 -31.54
C ARG A 59 -5.34 0.93 -31.33
N ARG A 60 -6.11 1.85 -31.93
CA ARG A 60 -7.57 1.81 -31.92
C ARG A 60 -8.11 0.58 -32.60
N GLY A 61 -9.23 0.09 -32.08
CA GLY A 61 -9.92 -1.10 -32.55
C GLY A 61 -10.97 -1.50 -31.52
N ASN A 62 -11.29 -2.76 -31.43
CA ASN A 62 -12.19 -3.28 -30.40
C ASN A 62 -11.40 -3.52 -29.09
N VAL A 63 -10.83 -2.46 -28.53
CA VAL A 63 -10.01 -2.53 -27.30
C VAL A 63 -10.88 -2.45 -26.06
N TRP A 64 -10.66 -3.34 -25.13
CA TRP A 64 -11.30 -3.37 -23.83
C TRP A 64 -10.29 -3.10 -22.71
N LEU A 65 -10.75 -2.35 -21.71
CA LEU A 65 -10.01 -2.06 -20.50
C LEU A 65 -10.51 -2.92 -19.34
N SER A 66 -9.61 -3.63 -18.68
CA SER A 66 -9.86 -4.30 -17.39
C SER A 66 -9.10 -3.56 -16.30
N HIS A 67 -9.76 -3.24 -15.21
CA HIS A 67 -9.17 -2.59 -14.04
C HIS A 67 -9.91 -2.99 -12.77
N LEU A 68 -9.34 -2.70 -11.60
CA LEU A 68 -9.98 -2.94 -10.32
C LEU A 68 -10.60 -1.65 -9.77
N SER A 69 -11.79 -1.77 -9.21
CA SER A 69 -12.47 -0.73 -8.45
C SER A 69 -12.93 -1.28 -7.10
N GLY A 70 -13.49 -0.44 -6.24
CA GLY A 70 -14.02 -0.92 -4.99
C GLY A 70 -14.39 0.19 -4.02
N ALA A 71 -14.50 -0.23 -2.77
CA ALA A 71 -14.70 0.62 -1.60
C ALA A 71 -14.19 -0.14 -0.39
N TRP A 72 -14.20 0.45 0.79
CA TRP A 72 -13.93 -0.29 2.02
C TRP A 72 -14.84 -1.51 2.15
N ALA A 73 -14.26 -2.65 2.48
CA ALA A 73 -14.90 -3.96 2.58
C ALA A 73 -15.53 -4.49 1.27
N ASN A 74 -15.15 -3.92 0.14
CA ASN A 74 -15.54 -4.33 -1.21
C ASN A 74 -14.45 -3.98 -2.23
N GLU A 75 -13.20 -4.21 -1.87
CA GLU A 75 -12.02 -3.93 -2.69
C GLU A 75 -11.87 -4.95 -3.83
N GLY A 76 -11.01 -4.63 -4.78
CA GLY A 76 -10.56 -5.59 -5.81
C GLY A 76 -11.62 -6.04 -6.80
N GLN A 77 -12.71 -5.30 -7.01
CA GLN A 77 -13.77 -5.67 -7.94
C GLN A 77 -13.32 -5.47 -9.39
N LEU A 78 -13.30 -6.54 -10.17
CA LEU A 78 -12.92 -6.48 -11.58
C LEU A 78 -13.98 -5.76 -12.42
N CYS A 79 -13.57 -4.66 -13.04
CA CYS A 79 -14.35 -3.90 -14.00
C CYS A 79 -13.80 -4.09 -15.42
N GLN A 80 -14.68 -4.30 -16.39
CA GLN A 80 -14.30 -4.49 -17.80
C GLN A 80 -15.21 -3.65 -18.70
N GLU A 81 -14.64 -2.85 -19.55
CA GLU A 81 -15.37 -1.93 -20.45
C GLU A 81 -14.69 -1.78 -21.80
N ALA A 82 -15.46 -1.61 -22.87
CA ALA A 82 -14.92 -1.24 -24.18
C ALA A 82 -14.50 0.21 -24.17
N LEU A 83 -13.28 0.52 -24.65
CA LEU A 83 -12.83 1.90 -24.78
C LEU A 83 -13.64 2.65 -25.84
N GLN A 84 -14.15 3.80 -25.45
CA GLN A 84 -14.95 4.70 -26.29
C GLN A 84 -14.17 5.98 -26.60
N PRO A 85 -14.56 6.72 -27.66
CA PRO A 85 -14.05 8.07 -27.89
C PRO A 85 -14.24 8.98 -26.66
N GLY A 86 -13.25 9.82 -26.39
CA GLY A 86 -13.21 10.69 -25.20
C GLY A 86 -12.13 10.27 -24.22
N MET A 87 -12.28 10.64 -22.97
CA MET A 87 -11.25 10.44 -21.96
C MET A 87 -11.76 9.54 -20.84
N LYS A 88 -11.05 8.45 -20.58
CA LYS A 88 -11.18 7.62 -19.37
C LYS A 88 -10.06 7.99 -18.39
N VAL A 89 -10.42 8.23 -17.13
CA VAL A 89 -9.45 8.51 -16.07
C VAL A 89 -9.70 7.56 -14.89
N ILE A 90 -8.64 6.91 -14.42
CA ILE A 90 -8.58 6.17 -13.17
C ILE A 90 -7.57 6.91 -12.30
N LYS A 91 -7.98 7.42 -11.14
CA LYS A 91 -7.13 8.22 -10.28
C LYS A 91 -7.42 8.01 -8.80
N ASN A 92 -6.46 8.36 -7.98
CA ASN A 92 -6.61 8.46 -6.54
C ASN A 92 -6.09 9.81 -6.03
N THR A 93 -6.71 10.32 -4.96
CA THR A 93 -6.35 11.56 -4.26
C THR A 93 -6.32 11.39 -2.75
N ASP A 94 -6.41 10.15 -2.23
CA ASP A 94 -6.57 9.85 -0.81
C ASP A 94 -5.25 9.85 -0.03
N GLY A 95 -4.13 9.97 -0.73
CA GLY A 95 -2.78 9.98 -0.13
C GLY A 95 -2.34 8.61 0.37
N VAL A 96 -2.94 8.14 1.46
CA VAL A 96 -2.54 6.90 2.14
C VAL A 96 -3.27 5.66 1.60
N ARG A 97 -4.61 5.69 1.58
CA ARG A 97 -5.44 4.55 1.13
C ARG A 97 -5.72 4.60 -0.37
N ASN A 98 -4.68 4.52 -1.16
CA ASN A 98 -4.71 4.82 -2.58
C ASN A 98 -5.20 3.68 -3.50
N SER A 99 -5.47 2.49 -2.97
CA SER A 99 -6.01 1.35 -3.73
C SER A 99 -7.43 0.93 -3.31
N GLN A 100 -8.10 1.69 -2.44
CA GLN A 100 -9.40 1.28 -1.91
C GLN A 100 -10.55 1.48 -2.91
N SER A 101 -10.57 2.61 -3.62
CA SER A 101 -11.62 2.93 -4.60
C SER A 101 -11.26 2.53 -6.03
N ALA A 102 -9.99 2.57 -6.38
CA ALA A 102 -9.45 2.19 -7.68
C ALA A 102 -8.00 1.75 -7.52
N HIS A 103 -7.50 0.95 -8.46
CA HIS A 103 -6.12 0.48 -8.48
C HIS A 103 -5.31 1.10 -9.61
N ALA A 104 -4.00 1.15 -9.44
CA ALA A 104 -3.05 1.68 -10.42
C ALA A 104 -2.59 0.63 -11.44
N GLU A 105 -3.35 -0.43 -11.60
CA GLU A 105 -3.10 -1.56 -12.50
C GLU A 105 -4.25 -1.68 -13.51
N VAL A 106 -3.90 -1.90 -14.78
CA VAL A 106 -4.85 -2.09 -15.88
C VAL A 106 -4.39 -3.13 -16.87
N MET A 107 -5.33 -3.73 -17.62
CA MET A 107 -5.05 -4.56 -18.78
C MET A 107 -5.86 -4.07 -20.00
N PHE A 108 -5.20 -3.98 -21.15
CA PHE A 108 -5.80 -3.66 -22.45
C PHE A 108 -5.94 -4.94 -23.26
N SER A 109 -7.15 -5.44 -23.45
CA SER A 109 -7.43 -6.54 -24.37
C SER A 109 -7.62 -5.99 -25.77
N LEU A 110 -6.75 -6.38 -26.70
CA LEU A 110 -6.63 -5.75 -28.02
C LEU A 110 -7.58 -6.35 -29.07
N ASP A 111 -8.09 -7.54 -28.82
CA ASP A 111 -8.87 -8.34 -29.81
C ASP A 111 -10.37 -8.40 -29.47
N GLY A 112 -10.85 -7.55 -28.56
CA GLY A 112 -12.24 -7.50 -28.13
C GLY A 112 -12.43 -7.78 -26.64
N LYS A 113 -13.61 -8.26 -26.27
CA LYS A 113 -13.96 -8.53 -24.87
C LYS A 113 -12.91 -9.45 -24.22
N PRO A 114 -12.42 -9.10 -23.04
CA PRO A 114 -11.38 -9.88 -22.36
C PRO A 114 -11.69 -11.36 -22.23
N GLN A 115 -10.71 -12.18 -22.53
CA GLN A 115 -10.76 -13.63 -22.36
C GLN A 115 -9.65 -14.07 -21.41
N GLU A 116 -9.92 -15.17 -20.70
CA GLU A 116 -9.01 -15.70 -19.70
C GLU A 116 -7.70 -16.20 -20.33
N ASN A 117 -7.79 -17.04 -21.37
CA ASN A 117 -6.67 -17.81 -21.91
C ASN A 117 -6.39 -17.55 -23.40
N THR A 118 -7.01 -16.57 -24.01
CA THR A 118 -6.84 -16.25 -25.44
C THR A 118 -6.92 -14.75 -25.69
N GLY A 119 -6.27 -14.30 -26.79
CA GLY A 119 -6.24 -12.91 -27.21
C GLY A 119 -5.03 -12.14 -26.68
N ARG A 120 -4.72 -11.06 -27.38
CA ARG A 120 -3.58 -10.20 -27.07
C ARG A 120 -3.94 -9.21 -25.97
N VAL A 121 -3.11 -9.17 -24.94
CA VAL A 121 -3.32 -8.30 -23.77
C VAL A 121 -2.03 -7.56 -23.44
N ILE A 122 -2.12 -6.27 -23.18
CA ILE A 122 -1.05 -5.46 -22.58
C ILE A 122 -1.44 -5.21 -21.13
N GLY A 123 -0.61 -5.64 -20.18
CA GLY A 123 -0.75 -5.30 -18.76
C GLY A 123 0.12 -4.10 -18.40
N ALA A 124 -0.39 -3.22 -17.54
CA ALA A 124 0.31 -2.07 -17.01
C ALA A 124 0.06 -1.94 -15.51
N ALA A 125 1.12 -1.72 -14.72
CA ALA A 125 1.06 -1.57 -13.27
C ALA A 125 1.99 -0.42 -12.83
N LEU A 126 1.44 0.61 -12.20
CA LEU A 126 2.25 1.73 -11.71
C LEU A 126 2.85 1.39 -10.34
N CYS A 127 4.18 1.43 -10.24
CA CYS A 127 4.93 1.17 -9.01
C CYS A 127 4.94 2.39 -8.09
N TYR A 128 3.77 2.77 -7.59
CA TYR A 128 3.61 3.97 -6.77
C TYR A 128 2.52 3.79 -5.71
N SER A 129 2.81 4.21 -4.51
CA SER A 129 1.87 4.16 -3.37
C SER A 129 1.44 5.55 -2.90
N GLY A 130 1.43 6.52 -3.78
CA GLY A 130 0.90 7.87 -3.58
C GLY A 130 -0.31 8.14 -4.45
N ASN A 131 -0.68 9.41 -4.58
CA ASN A 131 -1.75 9.84 -5.48
C ASN A 131 -1.34 9.63 -6.94
N TYR A 132 -2.07 8.80 -7.66
CA TYR A 132 -1.77 8.45 -9.05
C TYR A 132 -2.88 8.83 -10.01
N LYS A 133 -2.53 8.89 -11.30
CA LYS A 133 -3.48 9.06 -12.40
C LYS A 133 -3.08 8.22 -13.60
N LEU A 134 -4.03 7.42 -14.07
CA LEU A 134 -4.00 6.72 -15.34
C LEU A 134 -5.02 7.40 -16.25
N ARG A 135 -4.59 7.90 -17.39
CA ARG A 135 -5.43 8.59 -18.36
C ARG A 135 -5.35 7.92 -19.71
N ILE A 136 -6.49 7.60 -20.29
CA ILE A 136 -6.63 7.06 -21.64
C ILE A 136 -7.44 8.08 -22.42
N ASP A 137 -6.82 8.71 -23.42
CA ASP A 137 -7.42 9.71 -24.28
C ASP A 137 -7.60 9.12 -25.69
N THR A 138 -8.83 9.00 -26.13
CA THR A 138 -9.20 8.44 -27.44
C THR A 138 -9.73 9.57 -28.31
N GLN A 139 -8.89 10.08 -29.20
CA GLN A 139 -9.18 11.18 -30.11
C GLN A 139 -9.58 10.68 -31.50
N GLU A 140 -9.54 11.55 -32.51
CA GLU A 140 -9.91 11.22 -33.91
C GLU A 140 -8.86 10.38 -34.63
N ASP A 141 -7.64 10.29 -34.08
CA ASP A 141 -6.57 9.49 -34.66
C ASP A 141 -6.76 7.99 -34.39
N ASP A 142 -5.82 7.16 -34.89
CA ASP A 142 -5.88 5.70 -34.79
C ASP A 142 -5.40 5.14 -33.45
N TRP A 143 -5.35 5.96 -32.38
CA TRP A 143 -4.73 5.56 -31.11
C TRP A 143 -5.59 5.87 -29.89
N HIS A 144 -5.44 5.03 -28.87
CA HIS A 144 -5.74 5.33 -27.47
C HIS A 144 -4.44 5.78 -26.83
N HIS A 145 -4.37 7.01 -26.37
CA HIS A 145 -3.18 7.59 -25.75
C HIS A 145 -3.22 7.31 -24.24
N PHE A 146 -2.47 6.31 -23.80
CA PHE A 146 -2.38 5.99 -22.39
C PHE A 146 -1.20 6.69 -21.72
N LEU A 147 -1.48 7.44 -20.67
CA LEU A 147 -0.49 8.09 -19.79
C LEU A 147 -0.70 7.60 -18.36
N ALA A 148 0.39 7.31 -17.67
CA ALA A 148 0.38 6.87 -16.29
C ALA A 148 1.43 7.62 -15.47
N GLY A 149 1.15 7.92 -14.21
CA GLY A 149 2.11 8.56 -13.32
C GLY A 149 1.47 9.11 -12.04
N ILE A 150 2.21 10.00 -11.39
CA ILE A 150 1.73 10.75 -10.24
C ILE A 150 0.54 11.61 -10.67
N ASN A 151 -0.47 11.68 -9.81
CA ASN A 151 -1.57 12.61 -10.02
C ASN A 151 -1.11 14.04 -9.75
N GLU A 152 -1.09 14.88 -10.78
CA GLU A 152 -0.65 16.26 -10.71
C GLU A 152 -1.66 17.21 -10.05
N GLU A 153 -2.86 16.76 -9.73
CA GLU A 153 -3.87 17.56 -9.04
C GLU A 153 -3.36 18.00 -7.66
N ASN A 154 -3.22 19.31 -7.46
CA ASN A 154 -2.62 19.92 -6.26
C ASN A 154 -1.20 19.44 -5.95
N SER A 155 -0.46 18.96 -6.94
CA SER A 155 0.86 18.36 -6.78
C SER A 155 1.88 18.86 -7.81
N TRP A 156 1.76 20.13 -8.26
CA TRP A 156 2.84 20.75 -9.03
C TRP A 156 4.12 20.80 -8.20
N TYR A 157 5.26 20.60 -8.87
CA TYR A 157 6.56 20.47 -8.22
C TYR A 157 7.53 21.57 -8.65
N ASN A 158 8.04 22.34 -7.72
CA ASN A 158 9.06 23.37 -7.95
C ASN A 158 10.44 22.71 -7.97
N LEU A 159 10.86 22.27 -9.14
CA LEU A 159 12.16 21.61 -9.35
C LEU A 159 13.28 22.64 -9.24
N LYS A 160 14.25 22.41 -8.36
CA LYS A 160 15.42 23.26 -8.21
C LYS A 160 16.44 22.97 -9.30
N LYS A 161 17.35 23.93 -9.51
CA LYS A 161 18.48 23.77 -10.43
C LYS A 161 19.27 22.50 -10.09
N GLU A 162 19.56 21.70 -11.10
CA GLU A 162 20.33 20.44 -11.02
C GLU A 162 19.67 19.32 -10.17
N GLU A 163 18.54 19.58 -9.53
CA GLU A 163 17.73 18.54 -8.92
C GLU A 163 17.15 17.61 -10.01
N VAL A 164 17.09 16.31 -9.73
CA VAL A 164 16.46 15.33 -10.61
C VAL A 164 15.10 14.94 -10.04
N PHE A 165 14.06 15.25 -10.79
CA PHE A 165 12.72 14.74 -10.49
C PHE A 165 12.51 13.42 -11.21
N ARG A 166 12.47 12.33 -10.45
CA ARG A 166 12.19 10.99 -10.96
C ARG A 166 10.73 10.64 -10.72
N THR A 167 10.04 10.21 -11.78
CA THR A 167 8.69 9.64 -11.70
C THR A 167 8.73 8.18 -11.23
N PRO A 168 7.65 7.64 -10.62
CA PRO A 168 7.56 6.21 -10.35
C PRO A 168 7.62 5.40 -11.65
N ALA A 169 8.08 4.15 -11.56
CA ALA A 169 8.10 3.28 -12.72
C ALA A 169 6.68 2.78 -13.08
N LEU A 170 6.38 2.69 -14.36
CA LEU A 170 5.27 1.92 -14.91
C LEU A 170 5.81 0.59 -15.42
N ALA A 171 5.32 -0.51 -14.85
CA ALA A 171 5.63 -1.84 -15.34
C ALA A 171 4.68 -2.23 -16.45
N LEU A 172 5.21 -2.75 -17.55
CA LEU A 172 4.48 -3.18 -18.73
C LEU A 172 4.79 -4.64 -19.03
N THR A 173 3.78 -5.40 -19.43
CA THR A 173 3.92 -6.76 -19.96
C THR A 173 2.96 -6.99 -21.12
N TYR A 174 3.23 -8.00 -21.93
CA TYR A 174 2.39 -8.40 -23.05
C TYR A 174 2.17 -9.91 -23.05
N SER A 175 0.99 -10.35 -23.44
CA SER A 175 0.68 -11.76 -23.64
C SER A 175 -0.29 -11.94 -24.80
N ASP A 176 -0.19 -13.03 -25.53
CA ASP A 176 -1.19 -13.52 -26.50
C ASP A 176 -2.04 -14.67 -25.94
N GLU A 177 -1.80 -15.03 -24.67
CA GLU A 177 -2.55 -16.04 -23.91
C GLU A 177 -3.62 -15.44 -23.00
N GLY A 178 -4.24 -14.33 -23.39
CA GLY A 178 -5.29 -13.67 -22.64
C GLY A 178 -4.82 -13.00 -21.36
N MET A 179 -5.77 -12.68 -20.46
CA MET A 179 -5.50 -11.99 -19.20
C MET A 179 -4.63 -12.83 -18.27
N SER A 180 -4.84 -14.16 -18.22
CA SER A 180 -4.02 -15.05 -17.39
C SER A 180 -2.55 -15.03 -17.76
N GLY A 181 -2.23 -14.85 -19.05
CA GLY A 181 -0.85 -14.73 -19.50
C GLY A 181 -0.16 -13.51 -18.88
N CYS A 182 -0.81 -12.34 -18.90
CA CYS A 182 -0.31 -11.15 -18.23
C CYS A 182 -0.23 -11.34 -16.70
N SER A 183 -1.27 -11.93 -16.08
CA SER A 183 -1.28 -12.22 -14.64
C SER A 183 -0.09 -13.05 -14.21
N ARG A 184 0.18 -14.15 -14.91
CA ARG A 184 1.32 -15.04 -14.59
C ARG A 184 2.67 -14.30 -14.67
N LYS A 185 2.85 -13.42 -15.66
CA LYS A 185 4.07 -12.61 -15.80
C LYS A 185 4.21 -11.59 -14.65
N PHE A 186 3.14 -10.89 -14.30
CA PHE A 186 3.15 -10.01 -13.13
C PHE A 186 3.40 -10.78 -11.82
N HIS A 187 2.81 -11.96 -11.64
CA HIS A 187 3.04 -12.79 -10.45
C HIS A 187 4.49 -13.26 -10.35
N GLN A 188 5.09 -13.69 -11.46
CA GLN A 188 6.49 -14.09 -11.50
C GLN A 188 7.40 -12.92 -11.19
N TRP A 189 7.18 -11.78 -11.85
CA TRP A 189 7.94 -10.56 -11.62
C TRP A 189 7.80 -10.07 -10.17
N ALA A 190 6.57 -10.04 -9.62
CA ALA A 190 6.34 -9.67 -8.23
C ALA A 190 7.14 -10.56 -7.27
N ARG A 191 7.05 -11.87 -7.43
CA ARG A 191 7.73 -12.84 -6.56
C ARG A 191 9.25 -12.77 -6.64
N LEU A 192 9.80 -12.54 -7.81
CA LEU A 192 11.26 -12.55 -8.03
C LEU A 192 11.90 -11.19 -7.72
N HIS A 193 11.19 -10.07 -7.95
CA HIS A 193 11.82 -8.75 -8.05
C HIS A 193 11.13 -7.64 -7.25
N LYS A 194 9.92 -7.84 -6.76
CA LYS A 194 9.15 -6.76 -6.09
C LYS A 194 8.73 -7.10 -4.67
N LEU A 195 8.08 -8.22 -4.46
CA LEU A 195 7.56 -8.58 -3.14
C LEU A 195 8.72 -8.93 -2.21
N ALA A 196 8.79 -8.30 -1.05
CA ALA A 196 9.75 -8.67 -0.04
C ALA A 196 9.57 -10.16 0.31
N ASN A 197 10.69 -10.91 0.35
CA ASN A 197 10.67 -12.35 0.60
C ASN A 197 9.63 -13.13 -0.25
N GLY A 198 9.46 -12.75 -1.53
CA GLY A 198 8.36 -13.17 -2.41
C GLY A 198 8.23 -14.66 -2.68
N ASN A 199 9.26 -15.47 -2.35
CA ASN A 199 9.24 -16.93 -2.47
C ASN A 199 9.21 -17.65 -1.10
N THR A 200 9.18 -16.93 0.02
CA THR A 200 9.11 -17.50 1.36
C THR A 200 7.66 -17.84 1.70
N PRO A 201 7.33 -19.08 2.06
CA PRO A 201 5.98 -19.44 2.52
C PRO A 201 5.54 -18.59 3.71
N ARG A 202 4.28 -18.19 3.74
CA ARG A 202 3.70 -17.45 4.85
C ARG A 202 3.24 -18.41 5.94
N LYS A 203 3.37 -17.97 7.19
CA LYS A 203 2.97 -18.76 8.36
C LYS A 203 1.45 -18.79 8.49
N ILE A 204 0.93 -19.91 9.00
CA ILE A 204 -0.48 -20.00 9.42
C ILE A 204 -0.62 -19.22 10.71
N LEU A 205 -1.37 -18.12 10.66
CA LEU A 205 -1.51 -17.20 11.79
C LEU A 205 -2.94 -17.10 12.33
N LEU A 206 -3.05 -16.79 13.61
CA LEU A 206 -4.25 -16.27 14.25
C LEU A 206 -4.04 -14.81 14.60
N ASN A 207 -4.95 -13.94 14.14
CA ASN A 207 -5.00 -12.53 14.53
C ASN A 207 -6.08 -12.32 15.60
N SER A 208 -5.80 -11.52 16.62
CA SER A 208 -6.71 -11.32 17.73
C SER A 208 -7.91 -10.43 17.44
N TRP A 209 -7.90 -9.62 16.37
CA TRP A 209 -8.88 -8.55 16.15
C TRP A 209 -10.31 -9.02 16.16
N GLU A 210 -10.71 -9.93 15.30
CA GLU A 210 -12.09 -10.41 15.24
C GLU A 210 -12.51 -11.25 16.45
N GLY A 211 -11.54 -11.70 17.26
CA GLY A 211 -11.78 -12.46 18.48
C GLY A 211 -12.13 -11.58 19.67
N VAL A 212 -11.43 -10.48 19.87
CA VAL A 212 -11.51 -9.67 21.10
C VAL A 212 -11.54 -8.16 20.86
N TYR A 213 -11.30 -7.68 19.65
CA TYR A 213 -11.17 -6.25 19.33
C TYR A 213 -10.21 -5.54 20.30
N PHE A 214 -10.60 -4.45 20.94
CA PHE A 214 -9.82 -3.70 21.93
C PHE A 214 -9.75 -4.37 23.31
N ASP A 215 -10.48 -5.45 23.54
CA ASP A 215 -10.56 -6.13 24.86
C ASP A 215 -9.40 -7.12 25.08
N ILE A 216 -8.19 -6.61 24.83
CA ILE A 216 -6.95 -7.33 25.01
C ILE A 216 -6.65 -7.50 26.50
N ASN A 217 -6.28 -8.72 26.92
CA ASN A 217 -5.75 -9.02 28.24
C ASN A 217 -4.79 -10.21 28.16
N GLU A 218 -3.86 -10.29 29.10
CA GLU A 218 -2.76 -11.26 29.08
C GLU A 218 -3.27 -12.72 29.07
N GLN A 219 -4.27 -13.05 29.87
CA GLN A 219 -4.83 -14.41 29.93
C GLN A 219 -5.53 -14.80 28.62
N GLY A 220 -6.32 -13.89 28.03
CA GLY A 220 -7.00 -14.12 26.74
C GLY A 220 -5.99 -14.34 25.61
N MET A 221 -4.91 -13.56 25.58
CA MET A 221 -3.85 -13.74 24.57
C MET A 221 -3.14 -15.08 24.74
N ASP A 222 -2.82 -15.51 25.96
CA ASP A 222 -2.21 -16.83 26.21
C ASP A 222 -3.15 -17.98 25.77
N GLN A 223 -4.46 -17.87 26.08
CA GLN A 223 -5.46 -18.84 25.62
C GLN A 223 -5.51 -18.95 24.10
N MET A 224 -5.57 -17.81 23.38
CA MET A 224 -5.62 -17.79 21.93
C MET A 224 -4.34 -18.37 21.31
N MET A 225 -3.17 -18.12 21.92
CA MET A 225 -1.90 -18.71 21.51
C MET A 225 -1.91 -20.25 21.68
N GLY A 226 -2.42 -20.72 22.79
CA GLY A 226 -2.60 -22.16 23.05
C GLY A 226 -3.53 -22.83 22.04
N ASP A 227 -4.66 -22.19 21.75
CA ASP A 227 -5.67 -22.71 20.81
C ASP A 227 -5.12 -22.81 19.39
N ILE A 228 -4.46 -21.78 18.87
CA ILE A 228 -3.89 -21.83 17.50
C ILE A 228 -2.74 -22.83 17.43
N ALA A 229 -1.91 -22.93 18.44
CA ALA A 229 -0.84 -23.93 18.50
C ALA A 229 -1.39 -25.37 18.47
N ALA A 230 -2.46 -25.62 19.22
CA ALA A 230 -3.13 -26.94 19.24
C ALA A 230 -3.76 -27.28 17.88
N MET A 231 -4.13 -26.30 17.08
CA MET A 231 -4.64 -26.45 15.72
C MET A 231 -3.56 -26.59 14.66
N GLY A 232 -2.29 -26.48 15.02
CA GLY A 232 -1.15 -26.54 14.11
C GLY A 232 -0.78 -25.21 13.46
N GLY A 233 -1.27 -24.09 14.00
CA GLY A 233 -0.82 -22.74 13.57
C GLY A 233 0.60 -22.43 14.04
N GLU A 234 1.19 -21.42 13.45
CA GLU A 234 2.63 -21.13 13.57
C GLU A 234 2.91 -19.74 14.15
N LEU A 235 1.91 -18.86 14.14
CA LEU A 235 2.07 -17.45 14.49
C LEU A 235 0.79 -16.92 15.16
N PHE A 236 0.95 -16.15 16.23
CA PHE A 236 -0.12 -15.33 16.81
C PHE A 236 0.19 -13.85 16.62
N VAL A 237 -0.76 -13.09 16.13
CA VAL A 237 -0.63 -11.64 15.95
C VAL A 237 -1.60 -10.92 16.89
N MET A 238 -1.05 -10.18 17.86
CA MET A 238 -1.82 -9.27 18.70
C MET A 238 -2.12 -7.99 17.92
N ASP A 239 -3.39 -7.74 17.66
CA ASP A 239 -3.87 -6.59 16.89
C ASP A 239 -4.01 -5.32 17.74
N ASP A 240 -4.73 -4.31 17.28
CA ASP A 240 -4.94 -3.00 17.93
C ASP A 240 -5.50 -3.13 19.36
N GLY A 241 -5.05 -2.24 20.25
CA GLY A 241 -5.58 -2.15 21.61
C GLY A 241 -4.60 -2.44 22.76
N TRP A 242 -3.32 -2.73 22.48
CA TRP A 242 -2.33 -3.16 23.48
C TRP A 242 -1.58 -2.01 24.18
N PHE A 243 -1.71 -0.77 23.72
CA PHE A 243 -0.86 0.37 24.05
C PHE A 243 -1.62 1.55 24.68
N GLY A 244 -0.85 2.54 25.14
CA GLY A 244 -1.33 3.80 25.73
C GLY A 244 -1.32 3.79 27.24
N ASP A 245 -0.50 4.64 27.86
CA ASP A 245 -0.41 4.80 29.30
C ASP A 245 -1.37 5.91 29.79
N LYS A 246 -1.11 7.16 29.46
CA LYS A 246 -1.95 8.29 29.83
C LYS A 246 -3.35 8.23 29.20
N TYR A 247 -3.41 7.76 27.98
CA TYR A 247 -4.63 7.58 27.19
C TYR A 247 -4.76 6.11 26.79
N PRO A 248 -5.34 5.21 27.62
CA PRO A 248 -5.44 3.79 27.26
C PRO A 248 -6.22 3.55 25.96
N ARG A 249 -5.69 2.73 25.07
CA ARG A 249 -6.32 2.36 23.80
C ARG A 249 -7.53 1.45 23.99
N LYS A 250 -8.70 2.05 24.23
CA LYS A 250 -9.98 1.34 24.44
C LYS A 250 -10.88 1.37 23.21
N ASN A 251 -10.59 2.23 22.26
CA ASN A 251 -11.30 2.42 21.00
C ASN A 251 -10.48 3.33 20.07
N ASP A 252 -11.00 3.63 18.89
CA ASP A 252 -10.33 4.45 17.88
C ASP A 252 -9.99 5.89 18.29
N SER A 253 -10.50 6.38 19.43
CA SER A 253 -10.39 7.81 19.80
C SER A 253 -9.16 8.16 20.62
N TYR A 254 -8.33 7.19 21.02
CA TYR A 254 -7.24 7.40 22.00
C TYR A 254 -5.95 6.74 21.63
N ALA A 255 -4.85 7.29 22.12
CA ALA A 255 -3.51 6.73 22.24
C ALA A 255 -2.73 6.48 20.94
N LEU A 256 -3.35 6.56 19.77
CA LEU A 256 -2.60 6.28 18.54
C LEU A 256 -1.41 7.24 18.43
N GLY A 257 -0.21 6.68 18.29
CA GLY A 257 1.07 7.37 18.40
C GLY A 257 1.85 7.09 19.70
N ASP A 258 1.17 6.59 20.74
CA ASP A 258 1.75 6.30 22.07
C ASP A 258 2.03 4.80 22.19
N TRP A 259 3.15 4.33 21.67
CA TRP A 259 3.47 2.88 21.56
C TRP A 259 3.99 2.26 22.86
N THR A 260 3.53 2.77 24.01
CA THR A 260 3.85 2.23 25.34
C THR A 260 2.80 1.20 25.75
N VAL A 261 3.25 0.04 26.24
CA VAL A 261 2.37 -1.06 26.65
C VAL A 261 1.41 -0.64 27.76
N ASP A 262 0.11 -0.87 27.58
CA ASP A 262 -0.90 -0.71 28.63
C ASP A 262 -0.72 -1.82 29.71
N LYS A 263 -0.11 -1.45 30.83
CA LYS A 263 0.17 -2.35 31.95
C LYS A 263 -1.08 -2.80 32.71
N THR A 264 -2.22 -2.16 32.49
CA THR A 264 -3.52 -2.60 33.05
C THR A 264 -4.01 -3.85 32.30
N LYS A 265 -3.85 -3.84 30.97
CA LYS A 265 -4.23 -4.96 30.11
C LYS A 265 -3.19 -6.10 30.12
N LEU A 266 -1.92 -5.71 30.13
CA LEU A 266 -0.76 -6.60 30.00
C LEU A 266 0.20 -6.37 31.19
N PRO A 267 -0.11 -6.83 32.42
CA PRO A 267 0.74 -6.61 33.60
C PRO A 267 2.17 -7.11 33.43
N GLY A 268 2.36 -8.27 32.78
CA GLY A 268 3.66 -8.85 32.46
C GLY A 268 4.36 -8.17 31.26
N GLY A 269 3.70 -7.27 30.56
CA GLY A 269 4.20 -6.60 29.35
C GLY A 269 4.29 -7.53 28.15
N LEU A 270 4.94 -7.06 27.09
CA LEU A 270 5.12 -7.86 25.87
C LEU A 270 6.04 -9.08 26.11
N GLN A 271 6.97 -8.99 27.06
CA GLN A 271 7.87 -10.11 27.35
C GLN A 271 7.10 -11.35 27.81
N SER A 272 6.08 -11.17 28.65
CA SER A 272 5.22 -12.28 29.09
C SER A 272 4.52 -12.96 27.91
N LEU A 273 4.03 -12.19 26.93
CA LEU A 273 3.39 -12.74 25.73
C LEU A 273 4.40 -13.48 24.82
N LEU A 274 5.61 -12.97 24.68
CA LEU A 274 6.68 -13.65 23.94
C LEU A 274 7.09 -14.97 24.61
N ASP A 275 7.16 -14.99 25.93
CA ASP A 275 7.46 -16.20 26.69
C ASP A 275 6.33 -17.23 26.55
N ASN A 276 5.06 -16.79 26.55
CA ASN A 276 3.90 -17.63 26.32
C ASN A 276 3.91 -18.20 24.87
N ALA A 277 4.17 -17.37 23.86
CA ALA A 277 4.30 -17.84 22.47
C ALA A 277 5.38 -18.92 22.34
N ARG A 278 6.55 -18.68 22.95
CA ARG A 278 7.66 -19.68 22.99
C ARG A 278 7.25 -20.97 23.70
N LYS A 279 6.52 -20.88 24.82
CA LYS A 279 6.00 -22.03 25.57
C LYS A 279 5.04 -22.87 24.71
N HIS A 280 4.20 -22.21 23.88
CA HIS A 280 3.29 -22.89 22.95
C HIS A 280 3.97 -23.32 21.64
N GLY A 281 5.24 -22.98 21.42
CA GLY A 281 6.01 -23.38 20.23
C GLY A 281 5.63 -22.60 18.96
N ILE A 282 5.04 -21.42 19.09
CA ILE A 282 4.66 -20.55 17.98
C ILE A 282 5.42 -19.22 18.01
N ARG A 283 5.33 -18.47 16.91
CA ARG A 283 5.87 -17.12 16.79
C ARG A 283 4.86 -16.06 17.25
N PHE A 284 5.36 -14.85 17.50
CA PHE A 284 4.54 -13.72 17.93
C PHE A 284 4.70 -12.54 16.98
N GLY A 285 3.59 -11.86 16.71
CA GLY A 285 3.51 -10.64 15.92
C GLY A 285 2.67 -9.57 16.59
N ILE A 286 2.81 -8.34 16.12
CA ILE A 286 2.16 -7.17 16.71
C ILE A 286 1.62 -6.21 15.65
N TRP A 287 0.56 -5.51 15.97
CA TRP A 287 -0.02 -4.45 15.14
C TRP A 287 0.55 -3.09 15.48
N LEU A 288 0.81 -2.28 14.44
CA LEU A 288 1.16 -0.87 14.51
C LEU A 288 0.42 -0.08 13.45
N GLU A 289 0.08 1.18 13.76
CA GLU A 289 -0.41 2.18 12.80
C GLU A 289 0.44 3.47 12.90
N PRO A 290 1.71 3.40 12.50
CA PRO A 290 2.69 4.41 12.89
C PRO A 290 2.63 5.71 12.08
N GLU A 291 1.84 5.77 10.99
CA GLU A 291 1.62 6.97 10.19
C GLU A 291 0.50 7.86 10.73
N MET A 292 -0.15 7.45 11.81
CA MET A 292 -1.32 8.12 12.37
C MET A 292 -1.12 8.47 13.84
N ALA A 293 -1.88 9.44 14.31
CA ALA A 293 -1.98 9.77 15.72
C ALA A 293 -3.43 10.10 16.10
N ASN A 294 -3.76 10.06 17.38
CA ASN A 294 -4.96 10.69 17.90
C ASN A 294 -4.63 12.06 18.51
N THR A 295 -5.54 13.01 18.40
CA THR A 295 -5.42 14.28 19.15
C THR A 295 -5.51 14.05 20.69
N LYS A 296 -5.97 12.87 21.09
CA LYS A 296 -5.91 12.37 22.47
C LYS A 296 -4.79 11.34 22.61
N SER A 297 -3.54 11.81 22.44
CA SER A 297 -2.31 11.07 22.66
C SER A 297 -1.23 11.97 23.24
N GLU A 298 -0.27 11.38 23.92
CA GLU A 298 0.93 12.10 24.41
C GLU A 298 1.79 12.59 23.24
N LEU A 299 1.83 11.85 22.13
CA LEU A 299 2.53 12.27 20.91
C LEU A 299 1.98 13.61 20.41
N TYR A 300 0.66 13.73 20.29
CA TYR A 300 0.05 14.97 19.82
C TYR A 300 0.22 16.13 20.80
N GLU A 301 0.20 15.87 22.12
CA GLU A 301 0.48 16.91 23.13
C GLU A 301 1.90 17.45 23.00
N LYS A 302 2.88 16.59 22.69
CA LYS A 302 4.30 16.95 22.56
C LYS A 302 4.62 17.58 21.19
N HIS A 303 3.96 17.12 20.14
CA HIS A 303 4.25 17.46 18.75
C HIS A 303 2.99 17.74 17.93
N PRO A 304 2.17 18.74 18.30
CA PRO A 304 0.96 19.09 17.53
C PRO A 304 1.28 19.59 16.11
N GLU A 305 2.54 19.98 15.85
CA GLU A 305 3.03 20.42 14.55
C GLU A 305 3.38 19.29 13.59
N TRP A 306 3.39 18.03 14.05
CA TRP A 306 3.76 16.87 13.23
C TRP A 306 2.63 16.30 12.37
N ILE A 307 1.46 16.87 12.43
CA ILE A 307 0.30 16.40 11.67
C ILE A 307 0.13 17.15 10.34
N ILE A 308 -0.46 16.48 9.37
CA ILE A 308 -0.96 17.12 8.16
C ILE A 308 -2.12 18.03 8.52
N LYS A 309 -1.91 19.32 8.30
CA LYS A 309 -2.87 20.37 8.62
C LYS A 309 -2.65 21.57 7.69
N ALA A 310 -3.71 22.09 7.13
CA ALA A 310 -3.62 23.35 6.40
C ALA A 310 -3.18 24.48 7.36
N PRO A 311 -2.17 25.30 6.98
CA PRO A 311 -1.72 26.39 7.81
C PRO A 311 -2.89 27.30 8.24
N GLU A 312 -2.88 27.75 9.50
CA GLU A 312 -3.89 28.66 10.09
C GLU A 312 -5.33 28.12 10.08
N ARG A 313 -5.55 26.82 9.80
CA ARG A 313 -6.86 26.17 9.85
C ARG A 313 -6.97 25.28 11.10
N GLU A 314 -8.22 25.01 11.48
CA GLU A 314 -8.50 24.01 12.52
C GLU A 314 -8.06 22.62 12.09
N VAL A 315 -7.75 21.77 13.09
CA VAL A 315 -7.43 20.37 12.85
C VAL A 315 -8.68 19.65 12.36
N VAL A 316 -8.56 18.91 11.25
CA VAL A 316 -9.62 18.07 10.74
C VAL A 316 -9.32 16.64 11.15
N CYS A 317 -10.20 16.07 11.98
CA CYS A 317 -10.09 14.70 12.46
C CYS A 317 -11.07 13.80 11.72
N ALA A 318 -10.67 12.54 11.53
CA ALA A 318 -11.56 11.49 11.02
C ALA A 318 -11.82 10.44 12.12
N ARG A 319 -11.85 9.20 11.77
CA ARG A 319 -12.05 7.99 12.58
C ARG A 319 -11.97 8.21 14.10
N GLY A 320 -13.05 7.86 14.82
CA GLY A 320 -13.16 8.12 16.26
C GLY A 320 -13.23 9.60 16.67
N GLY A 321 -13.29 10.53 15.68
CA GLY A 321 -13.35 11.97 15.92
C GLY A 321 -12.06 12.61 16.40
N THR A 322 -10.94 11.88 16.42
CA THR A 322 -9.66 12.33 16.96
C THR A 322 -8.45 11.90 16.12
N GLN A 323 -8.62 11.01 15.14
CA GLN A 323 -7.50 10.50 14.34
C GLN A 323 -7.04 11.53 13.30
N VAL A 324 -5.72 11.66 13.18
CA VAL A 324 -5.00 12.56 12.27
C VAL A 324 -3.85 11.82 11.60
N VAL A 325 -3.40 12.32 10.44
CA VAL A 325 -2.26 11.78 9.71
C VAL A 325 -1.00 12.55 10.10
N LEU A 326 0.08 11.83 10.40
CA LEU A 326 1.39 12.40 10.63
C LEU A 326 2.01 12.88 9.30
N ASP A 327 2.73 13.98 9.33
CA ASP A 327 3.33 14.59 8.14
C ASP A 327 4.68 13.94 7.79
N LEU A 328 4.66 12.90 6.95
CA LEU A 328 5.88 12.22 6.52
C LEU A 328 6.75 13.04 5.55
N SER A 329 6.31 14.23 5.12
CA SER A 329 7.21 15.17 4.46
C SER A 329 8.27 15.73 5.42
N ASN A 330 8.03 15.63 6.75
CA ASN A 330 8.93 16.05 7.80
C ASN A 330 9.90 14.92 8.19
N PRO A 331 11.24 15.10 8.04
CA PRO A 331 12.22 14.08 8.43
C PRO A 331 12.17 13.69 9.91
N GLN A 332 11.76 14.59 10.81
CA GLN A 332 11.64 14.28 12.24
C GLN A 332 10.52 13.26 12.50
N VAL A 333 9.43 13.35 11.75
CA VAL A 333 8.33 12.37 11.80
C VAL A 333 8.79 11.01 11.26
N GLN A 334 9.56 11.03 10.16
CA GLN A 334 10.16 9.80 9.63
C GLN A 334 11.09 9.14 10.66
N ASP A 335 11.94 9.91 11.32
CA ASP A 335 12.85 9.43 12.36
C ASP A 335 12.08 8.86 13.55
N PHE A 336 11.02 9.51 13.99
CA PHE A 336 10.14 9.01 15.06
C PHE A 336 9.55 7.63 14.73
N ILE A 337 9.04 7.44 13.51
CA ILE A 337 8.46 6.16 13.10
C ILE A 337 9.53 5.05 13.06
N VAL A 338 10.69 5.34 12.47
CA VAL A 338 11.79 4.36 12.45
C VAL A 338 12.25 4.03 13.86
N GLN A 339 12.41 5.04 14.72
CA GLN A 339 12.80 4.84 16.12
C GLN A 339 11.76 4.00 16.89
N THR A 340 10.48 4.21 16.66
CA THR A 340 9.40 3.39 17.26
C THR A 340 9.59 1.90 16.95
N VAL A 341 9.88 1.57 15.69
CA VAL A 341 10.13 0.18 15.28
C VAL A 341 11.46 -0.32 15.86
N ASP A 342 12.52 0.50 15.82
CA ASP A 342 13.83 0.14 16.38
C ASP A 342 13.75 -0.15 17.88
N GLU A 343 13.06 0.69 18.66
CA GLU A 343 12.86 0.50 20.10
C GLU A 343 12.08 -0.78 20.41
N LEU A 344 11.02 -1.06 19.62
CA LEU A 344 10.23 -2.28 19.73
C LEU A 344 11.07 -3.51 19.46
N MET A 345 11.79 -3.54 18.34
CA MET A 345 12.60 -4.69 17.92
C MET A 345 13.83 -4.92 18.79
N ASN A 346 14.45 -3.85 19.30
CA ASN A 346 15.59 -3.96 20.21
C ASN A 346 15.16 -4.44 21.61
N SER A 347 13.99 -4.01 22.07
CA SER A 347 13.45 -4.45 23.37
C SER A 347 12.88 -5.87 23.32
N TYR A 348 12.36 -6.28 22.17
CA TYR A 348 11.64 -7.53 21.95
C TYR A 348 12.08 -8.23 20.66
N PRO A 349 13.30 -8.74 20.57
CA PRO A 349 13.88 -9.29 19.34
C PRO A 349 13.18 -10.57 18.83
N ASP A 350 12.34 -11.18 19.64
CA ASP A 350 11.53 -12.36 19.27
C ASP A 350 10.22 -12.01 18.55
N ILE A 351 9.94 -10.72 18.31
CA ILE A 351 8.84 -10.33 17.43
C ILE A 351 9.21 -10.70 15.99
N ASP A 352 8.39 -11.54 15.36
CA ASP A 352 8.63 -12.12 14.03
C ASP A 352 7.77 -11.47 12.93
N TYR A 353 6.77 -10.65 13.33
CA TYR A 353 5.77 -10.11 12.42
C TYR A 353 5.22 -8.76 12.90
N ILE A 354 5.06 -7.84 11.95
CA ILE A 354 4.37 -6.57 12.16
C ILE A 354 3.21 -6.46 11.15
N LYS A 355 1.98 -6.29 11.65
CA LYS A 355 0.87 -5.79 10.85
C LYS A 355 0.92 -4.27 10.87
N TRP A 356 1.29 -3.68 9.73
CA TRP A 356 1.38 -2.24 9.55
C TRP A 356 0.10 -1.71 8.94
N ASP A 357 -0.67 -1.00 9.74
CA ASP A 357 -1.97 -0.44 9.33
C ASP A 357 -1.89 1.07 9.02
N ALA A 358 -2.91 1.57 8.32
CA ALA A 358 -3.06 2.99 8.00
C ALA A 358 -4.54 3.29 7.69
N ASN A 359 -5.30 3.67 8.71
CA ASN A 359 -6.76 3.68 8.67
C ASN A 359 -7.37 5.04 8.29
N MET A 360 -6.55 6.01 7.88
CA MET A 360 -7.02 7.34 7.49
C MET A 360 -6.43 7.78 6.17
N SER A 361 -7.24 8.42 5.33
CA SER A 361 -6.77 9.14 4.13
C SER A 361 -6.34 10.56 4.49
N ILE A 362 -5.54 11.20 3.62
CA ILE A 362 -5.23 12.62 3.73
C ILE A 362 -6.46 13.42 3.27
N ILE A 363 -7.25 13.90 4.23
CA ILE A 363 -8.52 14.62 3.98
C ILE A 363 -8.36 16.14 3.96
N THR A 364 -7.20 16.65 4.35
CA THR A 364 -6.86 18.09 4.28
C THR A 364 -5.47 18.23 3.69
N GLN A 365 -5.26 19.28 2.90
CA GLN A 365 -3.98 19.54 2.25
C GLN A 365 -3.25 20.65 3.01
N GLY A 366 -2.05 20.37 3.44
CA GLY A 366 -1.17 21.34 4.07
C GLY A 366 -0.17 20.68 5.02
N SER A 367 1.04 21.22 5.03
CA SER A 367 2.15 20.79 5.88
C SER A 367 2.63 21.98 6.71
N GLN A 368 2.84 21.75 8.00
CA GLN A 368 3.46 22.74 8.88
C GLN A 368 4.99 22.77 8.73
N TYR A 369 5.55 21.77 8.07
CA TYR A 369 6.98 21.64 7.77
C TYR A 369 7.37 22.26 6.43
N LEU A 370 6.58 22.03 5.38
CA LEU A 370 6.87 22.55 4.04
C LEU A 370 6.72 24.08 3.98
N THR A 371 7.62 24.73 3.24
CA THR A 371 7.52 26.17 3.02
C THR A 371 6.23 26.52 2.25
N LYS A 372 5.81 27.79 2.34
CA LYS A 372 4.61 28.27 1.65
C LYS A 372 4.63 27.97 0.14
N ASP A 373 5.79 28.13 -0.50
CA ASP A 373 5.94 27.92 -1.94
C ASP A 373 5.92 26.44 -2.34
N ASN A 374 6.14 25.54 -1.39
CA ASN A 374 6.24 24.09 -1.60
C ASN A 374 5.06 23.29 -1.00
N GLN A 375 3.96 23.97 -0.64
CA GLN A 375 2.79 23.25 -0.09
C GLN A 375 2.20 22.23 -1.09
N SER A 376 2.31 22.50 -2.39
CA SER A 376 1.90 21.56 -3.45
C SER A 376 2.75 20.30 -3.54
N HIS A 377 3.92 20.27 -2.90
CA HIS A 377 4.77 19.08 -2.85
C HIS A 377 4.26 18.02 -1.86
N LEU A 378 3.31 18.35 -0.98
CA LEU A 378 2.92 17.49 0.15
C LEU A 378 2.67 16.03 -0.25
N ASN A 379 1.83 15.78 -1.25
CA ASN A 379 1.49 14.41 -1.64
C ASN A 379 2.70 13.62 -2.15
N ILE A 380 3.61 14.29 -2.85
CA ILE A 380 4.83 13.68 -3.39
C ILE A 380 5.84 13.44 -2.25
N GLU A 381 6.07 14.45 -1.41
CA GLU A 381 7.03 14.36 -0.30
C GLU A 381 6.55 13.44 0.82
N TYR A 382 5.24 13.37 1.08
CA TYR A 382 4.65 12.38 1.98
C TYR A 382 5.01 10.96 1.53
N HIS A 383 4.77 10.65 0.24
CA HIS A 383 5.08 9.35 -0.30
C HIS A 383 6.58 9.04 -0.27
N ARG A 384 7.44 9.99 -0.64
CA ARG A 384 8.91 9.86 -0.52
C ARG A 384 9.36 9.59 0.91
N GLY A 385 8.72 10.27 1.87
CA GLY A 385 8.95 10.05 3.30
C GLY A 385 8.52 8.65 3.74
N PHE A 386 7.36 8.19 3.29
CA PHE A 386 6.88 6.83 3.53
C PHE A 386 7.84 5.78 2.98
N GLU A 387 8.27 5.91 1.72
CA GLU A 387 9.27 5.03 1.11
C GLU A 387 10.59 5.04 1.90
N ASN A 388 11.05 6.21 2.35
CA ASN A 388 12.28 6.33 3.13
C ASN A 388 12.18 5.58 4.47
N VAL A 389 11.06 5.72 5.18
CA VAL A 389 10.78 4.99 6.43
C VAL A 389 10.79 3.48 6.18
N CYS A 390 10.00 3.01 5.21
CA CYS A 390 9.91 1.58 4.89
C CYS A 390 11.26 0.99 4.48
N ARG A 391 12.03 1.71 3.66
CA ARG A 391 13.37 1.29 3.22
C ARG A 391 14.35 1.17 4.39
N ARG A 392 14.33 2.13 5.32
CA ARG A 392 15.18 2.12 6.52
C ARG A 392 14.84 0.92 7.42
N ILE A 393 13.56 0.70 7.69
CA ILE A 393 13.10 -0.44 8.50
C ILE A 393 13.46 -1.77 7.82
N ARG A 394 13.20 -1.91 6.52
CA ARG A 394 13.55 -3.14 5.80
C ARG A 394 15.05 -3.41 5.76
N ALA A 395 15.88 -2.37 5.66
CA ALA A 395 17.34 -2.50 5.71
C ALA A 395 17.83 -2.96 7.09
N SER A 396 17.23 -2.48 8.19
CA SER A 396 17.57 -2.90 9.56
C SER A 396 17.03 -4.29 9.90
N TYR A 397 15.85 -4.65 9.40
CA TYR A 397 15.14 -5.89 9.74
C TYR A 397 14.72 -6.68 8.49
N PRO A 398 15.67 -7.21 7.69
CA PRO A 398 15.36 -7.87 6.41
C PRO A 398 14.56 -9.17 6.57
N GLN A 399 14.60 -9.81 7.74
CA GLN A 399 13.89 -11.06 8.03
C GLN A 399 12.51 -10.85 8.67
N LEU A 400 12.22 -9.64 9.13
CA LEU A 400 10.92 -9.32 9.74
C LEU A 400 9.81 -9.42 8.69
N THR A 401 8.79 -10.21 8.97
CA THR A 401 7.60 -10.26 8.13
C THR A 401 6.75 -9.01 8.39
N ILE A 402 6.44 -8.24 7.34
CA ILE A 402 5.60 -7.05 7.46
C ILE A 402 4.40 -7.20 6.52
N GLN A 403 3.18 -7.12 7.08
CA GLN A 403 1.94 -7.08 6.32
C GLN A 403 1.48 -5.64 6.11
N ALA A 404 1.21 -5.26 4.87
CA ALA A 404 0.56 -4.00 4.56
C ALA A 404 -0.95 -4.10 4.82
N CYS A 405 -1.47 -3.22 5.66
CA CYS A 405 -2.90 -2.99 5.85
C CYS A 405 -3.20 -1.49 5.73
N ALA A 406 -4.36 -1.14 5.20
CA ALA A 406 -4.84 0.24 5.19
C ALA A 406 -6.38 0.22 5.16
N SER A 407 -7.01 -0.04 6.31
CA SER A 407 -8.42 -0.40 6.38
C SER A 407 -8.75 -1.51 5.38
N GLY A 408 -8.09 -2.66 5.50
CA GLY A 408 -8.14 -3.71 4.50
C GLY A 408 -7.20 -3.46 3.33
N GLY A 409 -7.68 -3.63 2.11
CA GLY A 409 -6.93 -3.52 0.85
C GLY A 409 -6.69 -2.09 0.35
N GLY A 410 -6.77 -1.09 1.23
CA GLY A 410 -6.59 0.31 0.82
C GLY A 410 -5.18 0.69 0.33
N ARG A 411 -4.19 -0.18 0.54
CA ARG A 411 -2.80 0.03 0.07
C ARG A 411 -2.24 -1.24 -0.55
N VAL A 412 -2.83 -1.68 -1.65
CA VAL A 412 -2.39 -2.84 -2.43
C VAL A 412 -1.91 -2.32 -3.79
N ASN A 413 -0.61 -2.19 -3.97
CA ASN A 413 0.01 -1.68 -5.19
C ASN A 413 1.49 -2.08 -5.26
N TYR A 414 2.09 -1.98 -6.44
CA TYR A 414 3.50 -2.31 -6.69
C TYR A 414 4.49 -1.33 -6.06
N GLY A 415 4.04 -0.19 -5.55
CA GLY A 415 4.89 0.76 -4.82
C GLY A 415 5.26 0.29 -3.42
N VAL A 416 4.40 -0.50 -2.76
CA VAL A 416 4.68 -1.00 -1.39
C VAL A 416 5.31 -2.38 -1.36
N LEU A 417 5.11 -3.22 -2.39
CA LEU A 417 5.61 -4.60 -2.41
C LEU A 417 7.11 -4.75 -2.09
N PRO A 418 8.00 -3.81 -2.47
CA PRO A 418 9.42 -3.92 -2.10
C PRO A 418 9.69 -3.90 -0.60
N TYR A 419 8.76 -3.41 0.19
CA TYR A 419 8.91 -3.20 1.64
C TYR A 419 8.06 -4.13 2.48
N PHE A 420 7.03 -4.77 1.88
CA PHE A 420 6.07 -5.62 2.57
C PHE A 420 6.11 -7.05 2.01
N ASP A 421 5.96 -8.03 2.90
CA ASP A 421 5.97 -9.45 2.53
C ASP A 421 4.60 -9.91 2.03
N GLU A 422 3.56 -9.26 2.51
CA GLU A 422 2.18 -9.56 2.18
C GLU A 422 1.28 -8.35 2.42
N PHE A 423 0.04 -8.44 1.96
CA PHE A 423 -0.97 -7.41 2.19
C PHE A 423 -2.30 -8.02 2.64
N TRP A 424 -3.01 -7.28 3.49
CA TRP A 424 -4.37 -7.59 3.89
C TRP A 424 -5.33 -7.19 2.78
N THR A 425 -5.96 -8.17 2.15
CA THR A 425 -6.71 -7.98 0.90
C THR A 425 -8.01 -7.19 1.10
N SER A 426 -8.68 -7.39 2.24
CA SER A 426 -9.90 -6.68 2.64
C SER A 426 -10.26 -6.94 4.10
N ASP A 427 -10.85 -5.96 4.75
CA ASP A 427 -11.50 -6.13 6.06
C ASP A 427 -12.77 -6.98 5.96
N ASN A 428 -13.30 -7.16 4.75
CA ASN A 428 -14.43 -8.09 4.56
C ASN A 428 -13.92 -9.53 4.54
N THR A 429 -14.25 -10.27 5.58
CA THR A 429 -13.84 -11.65 5.79
C THR A 429 -14.96 -12.67 5.46
N ASP A 430 -16.10 -12.20 4.94
CA ASP A 430 -17.15 -13.10 4.45
C ASP A 430 -16.64 -13.91 3.26
N ALA A 431 -16.66 -15.23 3.37
CA ALA A 431 -16.09 -16.13 2.37
C ALA A 431 -16.68 -15.95 0.96
N LEU A 432 -17.99 -15.66 0.84
CA LEU A 432 -18.60 -15.41 -0.47
C LEU A 432 -18.07 -14.11 -1.10
N GLN A 433 -17.92 -13.05 -0.32
CA GLN A 433 -17.35 -11.78 -0.81
C GLN A 433 -15.87 -11.94 -1.17
N ARG A 434 -15.13 -12.71 -0.38
CA ARG A 434 -13.71 -12.98 -0.63
C ARG A 434 -13.44 -13.69 -1.95
N ILE A 435 -14.38 -14.49 -2.47
CA ILE A 435 -14.25 -15.07 -3.83
C ILE A 435 -14.02 -13.94 -4.85
N TYR A 436 -14.84 -12.90 -4.84
CA TYR A 436 -14.72 -11.78 -5.78
C TYR A 436 -13.49 -10.93 -5.52
N ILE A 437 -13.26 -10.58 -4.27
CA ILE A 437 -12.13 -9.73 -3.84
C ILE A 437 -10.78 -10.39 -4.17
N GLN A 438 -10.60 -11.66 -3.79
CA GLN A 438 -9.36 -12.40 -4.02
C GLN A 438 -9.16 -12.69 -5.51
N TRP A 439 -10.22 -13.08 -6.22
CA TRP A 439 -10.17 -13.36 -7.66
C TRP A 439 -9.80 -12.10 -8.45
N GLY A 440 -10.47 -10.98 -8.23
CA GLY A 440 -10.16 -9.73 -8.91
C GLY A 440 -8.73 -9.28 -8.63
N THR A 441 -8.31 -9.28 -7.36
CA THR A 441 -6.94 -8.92 -6.94
C THR A 441 -5.90 -9.82 -7.60
N SER A 442 -6.19 -11.13 -7.77
CA SER A 442 -5.27 -12.11 -8.36
C SER A 442 -4.96 -11.89 -9.84
N TYR A 443 -5.71 -11.05 -10.56
CA TYR A 443 -5.30 -10.67 -11.92
C TYR A 443 -4.00 -9.90 -11.96
N PHE A 444 -3.68 -9.16 -10.89
CA PHE A 444 -2.49 -8.30 -10.85
C PHE A 444 -1.46 -8.72 -9.81
N PHE A 445 -1.87 -9.41 -8.73
CA PHE A 445 -1.01 -9.72 -7.60
C PHE A 445 -0.93 -11.22 -7.30
N PRO A 446 0.25 -11.76 -6.94
CA PRO A 446 0.42 -13.19 -6.65
C PRO A 446 -0.28 -13.58 -5.34
N ALA A 447 -0.87 -14.77 -5.31
CA ALA A 447 -1.57 -15.30 -4.14
C ALA A 447 -0.70 -15.34 -2.87
N ILE A 448 0.62 -15.57 -3.00
CA ILE A 448 1.54 -15.59 -1.85
C ILE A 448 1.61 -14.24 -1.12
N GLY A 449 1.27 -13.13 -1.80
CA GLY A 449 1.20 -11.80 -1.18
C GLY A 449 -0.16 -11.48 -0.56
N MET A 450 -1.21 -12.26 -0.84
CA MET A 450 -2.57 -11.98 -0.40
C MET A 450 -2.89 -12.67 0.93
N GLY A 451 -3.30 -11.89 1.95
CA GLY A 451 -3.85 -12.42 3.18
C GLY A 451 -5.20 -13.08 2.96
N ALA A 452 -5.24 -14.43 2.92
CA ALA A 452 -6.46 -15.20 2.97
C ALA A 452 -6.92 -15.37 4.42
N HIS A 453 -8.24 -15.47 4.66
CA HIS A 453 -8.77 -15.43 6.02
C HIS A 453 -9.99 -16.33 6.23
N ILE A 454 -9.98 -17.06 7.35
CA ILE A 454 -11.12 -17.84 7.83
C ILE A 454 -11.65 -17.13 9.08
N SER A 455 -12.84 -16.55 9.00
CA SER A 455 -13.48 -15.84 10.11
C SER A 455 -14.62 -16.63 10.74
N ALA A 456 -15.23 -16.04 11.75
CA ALA A 456 -16.41 -16.59 12.44
C ALA A 456 -17.63 -16.75 11.50
N SER A 457 -18.59 -17.57 11.91
CA SER A 457 -19.91 -17.69 11.29
C SER A 457 -20.98 -17.63 12.41
N PRO A 458 -21.93 -16.69 12.36
CA PRO A 458 -22.14 -15.67 11.30
C PRO A 458 -20.97 -14.71 11.16
N ASN A 459 -20.71 -14.25 9.91
CA ASN A 459 -19.69 -13.22 9.67
C ASN A 459 -20.13 -11.89 10.28
N HIS A 460 -19.19 -11.18 10.92
CA HIS A 460 -19.50 -9.95 11.66
C HIS A 460 -19.90 -8.76 10.76
N GLN A 461 -19.47 -8.73 9.49
CA GLN A 461 -19.80 -7.64 8.56
C GLN A 461 -21.09 -7.88 7.79
N THR A 462 -21.30 -9.11 7.32
CA THR A 462 -22.44 -9.45 6.43
C THR A 462 -23.56 -10.18 7.14
N SER A 463 -23.35 -10.63 8.38
CA SER A 463 -24.24 -11.53 9.14
C SER A 463 -24.54 -12.86 8.42
N ARG A 464 -23.77 -13.21 7.39
CA ARG A 464 -23.93 -14.45 6.63
C ARG A 464 -23.38 -15.63 7.39
N SER A 465 -24.17 -16.70 7.44
CA SER A 465 -23.74 -18.00 7.97
C SER A 465 -23.38 -18.93 6.82
N VAL A 466 -22.15 -19.45 6.84
CA VAL A 466 -21.65 -20.41 5.86
C VAL A 466 -20.90 -21.56 6.56
N PRO A 467 -20.93 -22.78 5.99
CA PRO A 467 -20.20 -23.92 6.55
C PRO A 467 -18.71 -23.67 6.67
N LEU A 468 -18.06 -24.26 7.67
CA LEU A 468 -16.61 -24.18 7.84
C LEU A 468 -15.84 -24.64 6.59
N LYS A 469 -16.28 -25.76 5.99
CA LYS A 469 -15.68 -26.27 4.76
C LYS A 469 -15.62 -25.21 3.66
N PHE A 470 -16.71 -24.47 3.41
CA PHE A 470 -16.74 -23.41 2.39
C PHE A 470 -15.75 -22.28 2.72
N ARG A 471 -15.65 -21.87 4.00
CA ARG A 471 -14.69 -20.86 4.44
C ARG A 471 -13.23 -21.29 4.23
N ILE A 472 -12.94 -22.57 4.47
CA ILE A 472 -11.61 -23.17 4.23
C ILE A 472 -11.33 -23.26 2.72
N ASP A 473 -12.29 -23.69 1.91
CA ASP A 473 -12.10 -23.83 0.46
C ASP A 473 -11.83 -22.48 -0.24
N VAL A 474 -12.34 -21.38 0.30
CA VAL A 474 -12.13 -20.03 -0.24
C VAL A 474 -10.77 -19.47 0.20
N ALA A 475 -10.34 -19.71 1.44
CA ALA A 475 -9.05 -19.28 1.97
C ALA A 475 -7.89 -20.10 1.37
#